data_abe13926e6d14eaa8ffc9f63a5c471e4
#
_entry.id   abe13926e6d14eaa8ffc9f63a5c471e4
#
_cell.length_a   1.000
_cell.length_b   1.000
_cell.length_c   1.000
_cell.angle_alpha   90.00
_cell.angle_beta   90.00
_cell.angle_gamma   90.00
#
_symmetry.space_group_name_H-M   'P 1'
#
loop_
_entity.id
_entity.type
_entity.pdbx_description
1 polymer ?
#
loop_
_entity_poly.entity_id
_entity_poly.type
_entity_poly.pdbx_seq_one_letter_code
_entity_poly.pdbx_strand_id
1 'polypeptide(L)' 'MAKEQRDCLVVASKVKAYVKSKNMMTSSEAIEAISAEVYDMLDDAIARSTANRRSTVKAHDL' A
#
# COMPACT_ATOMS: atom_id res chain seq x y z
N MET A 1 -1.17 16.35 7.67
CA MET A 1 -1.42 15.97 7.10
C MET A 1 -2.40 15.78 6.73
N ALA A 2 -2.66 16.08 6.42
CA ALA A 2 -3.67 16.04 6.12
C ALA A 2 -3.98 14.87 5.80
N LYS A 3 -4.75 14.55 5.99
CA LYS A 3 -5.18 13.57 5.79
C LYS A 3 -5.64 13.64 4.60
N GLU A 4 -5.06 13.60 3.59
CA GLU A 4 -5.55 13.67 2.46
C GLU A 4 -6.49 12.74 2.25
N GLN A 5 -7.35 12.83 1.47
CA GLN A 5 -8.40 11.98 1.16
C GLN A 5 -7.95 11.04 0.13
N ARG A 6 -7.01 10.22 0.39
CA ARG A 6 -6.51 9.24 -0.54
C ARG A 6 -7.43 8.04 -0.61
N ASP A 7 -7.57 7.48 -1.79
CA ASP A 7 -8.32 6.24 -1.94
C ASP A 7 -7.54 5.11 -1.28
N CYS A 8 -8.25 4.14 -0.75
CA CYS A 8 -7.61 2.98 -0.15
C CYS A 8 -7.05 2.11 -1.26
N LEU A 9 -5.77 1.81 -1.19
CA LEU A 9 -5.12 1.02 -2.23
C LEU A 9 -5.16 -0.47 -1.94
N VAL A 10 -5.77 -0.90 -0.84
CA VAL A 10 -5.90 -2.31 -0.54
C VAL A 10 -7.38 -2.65 -0.44
N VAL A 11 -7.70 -3.91 -0.73
CA VAL A 11 -9.08 -4.37 -0.61
C VAL A 11 -9.26 -4.82 0.83
N ALA A 12 -10.01 -4.03 1.60
CA ALA A 12 -10.14 -4.27 3.04
C ALA A 12 -10.64 -5.68 3.35
N SER A 13 -11.62 -6.18 2.58
CA SER A 13 -12.16 -7.49 2.86
C SER A 13 -11.12 -8.59 2.67
N LYS A 14 -10.23 -8.43 1.71
CA LYS A 14 -9.20 -9.43 1.48
C LYS A 14 -8.12 -9.36 2.55
N VAL A 15 -7.76 -8.16 2.97
CA VAL A 15 -6.79 -8.00 4.03
C VAL A 15 -7.33 -8.62 5.32
N LYS A 16 -8.60 -8.32 5.62
CA LYS A 16 -9.22 -8.85 6.83
C LYS A 16 -9.31 -10.37 6.78
N ALA A 17 -9.61 -10.93 5.61
CA ALA A 17 -9.71 -12.37 5.46
C ALA A 17 -8.36 -13.04 5.70
N TYR A 18 -7.29 -12.46 5.17
CA TYR A 18 -5.98 -13.03 5.37
C TYR A 18 -5.57 -12.98 6.84
N VAL A 19 -5.79 -11.84 7.49
CA VAL A 19 -5.44 -11.68 8.89
C VAL A 19 -6.26 -12.65 9.75
N LYS A 20 -7.54 -12.82 9.40
CA LYS A 20 -8.39 -13.73 10.16
C LYS A 20 -7.90 -15.17 10.00
N SER A 21 -7.35 -15.51 8.86
CA SER A 21 -6.83 -16.86 8.65
C SER A 21 -5.67 -17.16 9.59
N LYS A 22 -5.08 -16.12 10.19
CA LYS A 22 -4.03 -16.28 11.18
C LYS A 22 -4.57 -16.08 12.60
N ASN A 23 -5.89 -16.13 12.74
CA ASN A 23 -6.55 -16.03 14.05
C ASN A 23 -6.40 -14.63 14.66
N MET A 24 -6.41 -13.61 13.85
CA MET A 24 -6.31 -12.23 14.34
C MET A 24 -7.43 -11.40 13.73
N MET A 25 -7.58 -10.20 14.22
CA MET A 25 -8.58 -9.27 13.72
C MET A 25 -7.87 -8.07 13.17
N THR A 26 -8.53 -7.31 12.32
CA THR A 26 -7.95 -6.12 11.69
C THR A 26 -8.86 -4.94 11.98
N SER A 27 -8.30 -3.86 12.51
CA SER A 27 -9.08 -2.65 12.76
C SER A 27 -9.15 -1.82 11.49
N SER A 28 -10.10 -0.89 11.43
CA SER A 28 -10.18 -0.01 10.28
C SER A 28 -8.97 0.91 10.21
N GLU A 29 -8.41 1.29 11.37
CA GLU A 29 -7.22 2.10 11.37
C GLU A 29 -6.04 1.34 10.80
N ALA A 30 -5.99 0.03 11.03
CA ALA A 30 -4.93 -0.79 10.46
C ALA A 30 -5.02 -0.82 8.94
N ILE A 31 -6.23 -0.87 8.40
CA ILE A 31 -6.41 -0.86 6.95
C ILE A 31 -5.91 0.47 6.37
N GLU A 32 -6.21 1.58 7.03
CA GLU A 32 -5.74 2.88 6.55
C GLU A 32 -4.22 2.96 6.62
N ALA A 33 -3.63 2.44 7.68
CA ALA A 33 -2.19 2.46 7.83
C ALA A 33 -1.50 1.60 6.77
N ILE A 34 -2.08 0.45 6.46
CA ILE A 34 -1.54 -0.41 5.42
C ILE A 34 -1.60 0.29 4.06
N SER A 35 -2.72 0.95 3.79
CA SER A 35 -2.86 1.69 2.54
C SER A 35 -1.80 2.79 2.44
N ALA A 36 -1.54 3.48 3.54
CA ALA A 36 -0.52 4.54 3.56
C ALA A 36 0.86 3.97 3.29
N GLU A 37 1.15 2.78 3.83
CA GLU A 37 2.43 2.13 3.56
C GLU A 37 2.56 1.77 2.09
N VAL A 38 1.48 1.34 1.48
CA VAL A 38 1.50 1.01 0.05
C VAL A 38 1.76 2.27 -0.77
N TYR A 39 1.16 3.40 -0.39
CA TYR A 39 1.44 4.66 -1.08
C TYR A 39 2.94 4.99 -1.00
N ASP A 40 3.53 4.84 0.18
CA ASP A 40 4.95 5.14 0.36
C ASP A 40 5.82 4.21 -0.48
N MET A 41 5.48 2.93 -0.51
CA MET A 41 6.23 1.97 -1.31
C MET A 41 6.15 2.32 -2.79
N LEU A 42 4.98 2.72 -3.24
CA LEU A 42 4.79 3.06 -4.64
C LEU A 42 5.53 4.36 -4.99
N ASP A 43 5.51 5.34 -4.10
CA ASP A 43 6.22 6.58 -4.33
C ASP A 43 7.71 6.32 -4.49
N ASP A 44 8.27 5.46 -3.64
CA ASP A 44 9.67 5.12 -3.72
C ASP A 44 9.97 4.35 -5.01
N ALA A 45 9.09 3.43 -5.37
CA ALA A 45 9.27 2.65 -6.59
C ALA A 45 9.19 3.53 -7.83
N ILE A 46 8.28 4.49 -7.81
CA ILE A 46 8.14 5.43 -8.92
C ILE A 46 9.41 6.26 -9.06
N ALA A 47 9.96 6.71 -7.94
CA ALA A 47 11.19 7.49 -7.96
C ALA A 47 12.35 6.68 -8.56
N ARG A 48 12.44 5.39 -8.19
CA ARG A 48 13.50 4.54 -8.73
C ARG A 48 13.31 4.30 -10.21
N SER A 49 12.08 4.04 -10.62
CA SER A 49 11.77 3.80 -12.02
C SER A 49 12.09 5.04 -12.86
N THR A 50 11.72 6.22 -12.36
CA THR A 50 11.97 7.47 -13.03
C THR A 50 13.47 7.73 -13.14
N ALA A 51 14.23 7.44 -12.09
CA ALA A 51 15.67 7.64 -12.11
C ALA A 51 16.33 6.76 -13.15
N ASN A 52 15.71 5.62 -13.48
CA ASN A 52 16.22 4.74 -14.49
C ASN A 52 15.55 4.98 -15.85
N ARG A 53 14.84 6.07 -15.97
CA ARG A 53 14.21 6.49 -17.23
C ARG A 53 13.21 5.48 -17.74
N ARG A 54 12.49 4.82 -16.81
CA ARG A 54 11.44 3.92 -17.20
C ARG A 54 10.11 4.53 -16.81
N SER A 55 9.09 4.16 -17.51
CA SER A 55 7.73 4.61 -17.18
C SER A 55 6.88 3.48 -16.59
N THR A 56 7.50 2.34 -16.29
CA THR A 56 6.78 1.21 -15.71
C THR A 56 7.45 0.80 -14.42
N VAL A 57 6.67 0.71 -13.35
CA VAL A 57 7.18 0.23 -12.07
C VAL A 57 7.30 -1.28 -12.14
N LYS A 58 8.43 -1.82 -11.76
CA LYS A 58 8.67 -3.26 -11.81
C LYS A 58 8.97 -3.79 -10.43
N ALA A 59 8.90 -5.09 -10.29
CA ALA A 59 9.08 -5.71 -8.97
C ALA A 59 10.39 -5.33 -8.31
N HIS A 60 11.45 -5.19 -9.08
CA HIS A 60 12.73 -4.86 -8.47
C HIS A 60 12.84 -3.39 -8.07
N ASP A 61 11.83 -2.58 -8.36
CA ASP A 61 11.81 -1.21 -7.88
C ASP A 61 11.28 -1.13 -6.45
N LEU A 62 10.68 -2.19 -5.95
CA LEU A 62 10.07 -2.19 -4.61
C LEU A 62 11.06 -2.48 -3.50
#